data_c3efbabb6639c7292cdb0b21f750f71e
#
_entry.id   c3efbabb6639c7292cdb0b21f750f71e
#
_cell.length_a   1.000
_cell.length_b   1.000
_cell.length_c   1.000
_cell.angle_alpha   90.00
_cell.angle_beta   90.00
_cell.angle_gamma   90.00
#
_symmetry.space_group_name_H-M   'P 1'
#
loop_
_entity.id
_entity.type
_entity.pdbx_description
1 polymer ?
#
loop_
_entity_poly.entity_id
_entity_poly.type
_entity_poly.pdbx_seq_one_letter_code
_entity_poly.pdbx_strand_id
1 'polypeptide(L)'
;MTQPQNEIPILASIAGLGGARKAWLCDVWGVLHNGVSVFHSAVEACIAFRRSGGVVILISNSPRPGIGVAAQIEELGVARGCYDSIVTSGDVTRALVSERVSDPMFHIGPERDLGFFEGLSVQFTSEKEAKLIICTGLFDDETEKPEDYDGMLSQFAARKVPMICGNPDIVVERGDRIVPCAGALAVRYAAMGQYVIQAGKPYPPIYE
;
A
#
# COMPACT_ATOMS: atom_id res chain seq x y z
N MET A 1 -22.11 -9.95 34.19
CA MET A 1 -21.86 -11.08 33.25
C MET A 1 -20.81 -10.56 32.24
N THR A 2 -19.54 -10.92 32.45
CA THR A 2 -18.44 -10.63 31.56
C THR A 2 -18.60 -11.53 30.33
N GLN A 3 -18.71 -10.92 29.14
CA GLN A 3 -18.65 -11.68 27.89
C GLN A 3 -17.30 -12.41 27.83
N PRO A 4 -17.27 -13.70 27.42
CA PRO A 4 -16.00 -14.38 27.20
C PRO A 4 -15.21 -13.61 26.18
N GLN A 5 -14.00 -13.16 26.52
CA GLN A 5 -13.03 -12.68 25.56
C GLN A 5 -12.76 -13.85 24.62
N ASN A 6 -13.16 -13.72 23.34
CA ASN A 6 -12.77 -14.67 22.31
C ASN A 6 -11.25 -14.53 22.15
N GLU A 7 -10.51 -15.39 22.85
CA GLU A 7 -9.08 -15.53 22.59
C GLU A 7 -8.89 -15.97 21.15
N ILE A 8 -8.15 -15.16 20.39
CA ILE A 8 -7.78 -15.53 19.02
C ILE A 8 -6.80 -16.71 19.13
N PRO A 9 -7.14 -17.90 18.60
CA PRO A 9 -6.29 -19.07 18.74
C PRO A 9 -4.97 -18.87 18.01
N ILE A 10 -3.87 -19.18 18.68
CA ILE A 10 -2.54 -19.25 18.04
C ILE A 10 -2.49 -20.58 17.28
N LEU A 11 -2.31 -20.51 15.97
CA LEU A 11 -2.23 -21.68 15.10
C LEU A 11 -0.76 -22.10 14.94
N ALA A 12 -0.48 -23.36 15.16
CA ALA A 12 0.83 -23.95 14.86
C ALA A 12 1.05 -24.13 13.33
N SER A 13 -0.03 -24.16 12.54
CA SER A 13 0.01 -24.29 11.09
C SER A 13 -1.28 -23.79 10.47
N ILE A 14 -1.19 -23.17 9.30
CA ILE A 14 -2.35 -22.75 8.49
C ILE A 14 -2.90 -23.88 7.60
N ALA A 15 -2.27 -25.05 7.57
CA ALA A 15 -2.68 -26.18 6.73
C ALA A 15 -4.16 -26.60 6.94
N GLY A 16 -4.64 -26.55 8.19
CA GLY A 16 -6.02 -26.85 8.53
C GLY A 16 -7.05 -25.80 8.06
N LEU A 17 -6.63 -24.60 7.71
CA LEU A 17 -7.52 -23.53 7.26
C LEU A 17 -7.80 -23.62 5.75
N GLY A 18 -6.96 -24.30 4.97
CA GLY A 18 -7.07 -24.37 3.52
C GLY A 18 -8.29 -25.12 3.00
N GLY A 19 -8.71 -26.18 3.68
CA GLY A 19 -9.73 -27.12 3.18
C GLY A 19 -11.14 -26.56 2.94
N ALA A 20 -11.51 -25.44 3.57
CA ALA A 20 -12.80 -24.78 3.40
C ALA A 20 -12.73 -23.45 2.63
N ARG A 21 -11.56 -23.02 2.22
CA ARG A 21 -11.32 -21.71 1.57
C ARG A 21 -11.00 -21.91 0.10
N LYS A 22 -11.58 -21.07 -0.75
CA LYS A 22 -11.32 -21.10 -2.20
C LYS A 22 -10.17 -20.16 -2.59
N ALA A 23 -9.96 -19.11 -1.82
CA ALA A 23 -8.94 -18.11 -2.09
C ALA A 23 -8.29 -17.59 -0.80
N TRP A 24 -7.00 -17.23 -0.89
CA TRP A 24 -6.26 -16.48 0.10
C TRP A 24 -5.93 -15.09 -0.44
N LEU A 25 -6.21 -14.07 0.36
CA LEU A 25 -5.63 -12.74 0.19
C LEU A 25 -4.39 -12.70 1.09
N CYS A 26 -3.22 -12.75 0.48
CA CYS A 26 -1.96 -12.86 1.20
C CYS A 26 -1.20 -11.54 1.13
N ASP A 27 -0.81 -11.02 2.28
CA ASP A 27 0.10 -9.86 2.33
C ASP A 27 1.48 -10.24 1.78
N VAL A 28 2.25 -9.23 1.41
CA VAL A 28 3.57 -9.40 0.79
C VAL A 28 4.68 -9.08 1.79
N TRP A 29 4.72 -7.83 2.27
CA TRP A 29 5.76 -7.38 3.18
C TRP A 29 5.54 -7.92 4.59
N GLY A 30 6.59 -8.52 5.19
CA GLY A 30 6.48 -9.17 6.50
C GLY A 30 5.84 -10.56 6.46
N VAL A 31 5.35 -11.02 5.29
CA VAL A 31 4.72 -12.34 5.11
C VAL A 31 5.49 -13.21 4.11
N LEU A 32 5.80 -12.71 2.92
CA LEU A 32 6.61 -13.43 1.93
C LEU A 32 8.08 -13.05 1.99
N HIS A 33 8.39 -11.81 2.38
CA HIS A 33 9.75 -11.29 2.56
C HIS A 33 9.76 -10.08 3.53
N ASN A 34 10.96 -9.71 3.98
CA ASN A 34 11.18 -8.52 4.81
C ASN A 34 11.99 -7.41 4.08
N GLY A 35 12.05 -7.48 2.75
CA GLY A 35 12.84 -6.57 1.92
C GLY A 35 14.28 -7.03 1.67
N VAL A 36 14.77 -8.01 2.43
CA VAL A 36 16.14 -8.56 2.32
C VAL A 36 16.11 -10.07 2.10
N SER A 37 15.23 -10.78 2.79
CA SER A 37 15.15 -12.24 2.79
C SER A 37 13.73 -12.72 2.54
N VAL A 38 13.61 -13.84 1.84
CA VAL A 38 12.35 -14.55 1.59
C VAL A 38 12.02 -15.45 2.78
N PHE A 39 10.74 -15.48 3.14
CA PHE A 39 10.20 -16.44 4.10
C PHE A 39 9.73 -17.70 3.37
N HIS A 40 10.64 -18.63 3.14
CA HIS A 40 10.40 -19.84 2.34
C HIS A 40 9.18 -20.64 2.79
N SER A 41 8.93 -20.75 4.10
CA SER A 41 7.76 -21.46 4.64
C SER A 41 6.43 -20.83 4.20
N ALA A 42 6.35 -19.50 4.10
CA ALA A 42 5.17 -18.81 3.62
C ALA A 42 4.96 -19.03 2.10
N VAL A 43 6.05 -18.96 1.32
CA VAL A 43 6.02 -19.24 -0.12
C VAL A 43 5.57 -20.69 -0.39
N GLU A 44 6.12 -21.66 0.35
CA GLU A 44 5.75 -23.07 0.24
C GLU A 44 4.28 -23.31 0.62
N ALA A 45 3.77 -22.63 1.66
CA ALA A 45 2.36 -22.71 2.06
C ALA A 45 1.43 -22.21 0.94
N CYS A 46 1.77 -21.09 0.30
CA CYS A 46 1.04 -20.57 -0.86
C CYS A 46 1.05 -21.56 -2.04
N ILE A 47 2.22 -22.14 -2.35
CA ILE A 47 2.35 -23.15 -3.42
C ILE A 47 1.49 -24.38 -3.09
N ALA A 48 1.54 -24.88 -1.86
CA ALA A 48 0.74 -26.03 -1.43
C ALA A 48 -0.75 -25.76 -1.54
N PHE A 49 -1.21 -24.58 -1.13
CA PHE A 49 -2.61 -24.18 -1.23
C PHE A 49 -3.07 -24.11 -2.70
N ARG A 50 -2.27 -23.53 -3.59
CA ARG A 50 -2.57 -23.49 -5.03
C ARG A 50 -2.62 -24.89 -5.64
N ARG A 51 -1.69 -25.77 -5.27
CA ARG A 51 -1.70 -27.19 -5.73
C ARG A 51 -2.94 -27.95 -5.26
N SER A 52 -3.56 -27.55 -4.17
CA SER A 52 -4.83 -28.13 -3.70
C SER A 52 -6.07 -27.55 -4.43
N GLY A 53 -5.87 -26.68 -5.43
CA GLY A 53 -6.95 -26.05 -6.20
C GLY A 53 -7.40 -24.69 -5.64
N GLY A 54 -6.70 -24.13 -4.65
CA GLY A 54 -6.94 -22.78 -4.12
C GLY A 54 -6.35 -21.69 -5.01
N VAL A 55 -6.85 -20.47 -4.85
CA VAL A 55 -6.35 -19.25 -5.51
C VAL A 55 -5.61 -18.40 -4.48
N VAL A 56 -4.41 -17.91 -4.82
CA VAL A 56 -3.65 -16.98 -4.00
C VAL A 56 -3.54 -15.64 -4.70
N ILE A 57 -4.09 -14.60 -4.08
CA ILE A 57 -3.98 -13.21 -4.53
C ILE A 57 -3.08 -12.48 -3.54
N LEU A 58 -1.96 -11.96 -4.01
CA LEU A 58 -1.12 -11.09 -3.21
C LEU A 58 -1.76 -9.72 -3.12
N ILE A 59 -1.79 -9.14 -1.92
CA ILE A 59 -2.39 -7.84 -1.66
C ILE A 59 -1.42 -6.98 -0.84
N SER A 60 -0.99 -5.85 -1.39
CA SER A 60 0.08 -5.03 -0.80
C SER A 60 -0.28 -3.56 -0.70
N ASN A 61 0.14 -2.91 0.38
CA ASN A 61 0.07 -1.44 0.52
C ASN A 61 1.20 -0.70 -0.20
N SER A 62 2.03 -1.41 -0.96
CA SER A 62 3.06 -0.77 -1.79
C SER A 62 2.44 0.27 -2.73
N PRO A 63 3.00 1.50 -2.81
CA PRO A 63 2.55 2.49 -3.78
C PRO A 63 2.98 2.15 -5.21
N ARG A 64 3.84 1.13 -5.40
CA ARG A 64 4.26 0.66 -6.73
C ARG A 64 3.16 -0.15 -7.39
N PRO A 65 3.02 -0.06 -8.73
CA PRO A 65 2.15 -0.96 -9.49
C PRO A 65 2.52 -2.44 -9.29
N GLY A 66 1.53 -3.32 -9.35
CA GLY A 66 1.70 -4.76 -9.10
C GLY A 66 2.78 -5.42 -9.96
N ILE A 67 2.95 -4.98 -11.21
CA ILE A 67 4.03 -5.46 -12.09
C ILE A 67 5.42 -5.17 -11.51
N GLY A 68 5.61 -3.99 -10.91
CA GLY A 68 6.88 -3.61 -10.27
C GLY A 68 7.13 -4.40 -8.97
N VAL A 69 6.07 -4.64 -8.18
CA VAL A 69 6.18 -5.48 -6.97
C VAL A 69 6.44 -6.93 -7.35
N ALA A 70 5.81 -7.46 -8.40
CA ALA A 70 6.07 -8.81 -8.91
C ALA A 70 7.54 -9.00 -9.29
N ALA A 71 8.12 -8.06 -10.05
CA ALA A 71 9.54 -8.09 -10.40
C ALA A 71 10.44 -8.07 -9.16
N GLN A 72 10.15 -7.18 -8.20
CA GLN A 72 10.92 -7.07 -6.97
C GLN A 72 10.93 -8.36 -6.14
N ILE A 73 9.76 -8.99 -5.94
CA ILE A 73 9.68 -10.23 -5.15
C ILE A 73 10.33 -11.41 -5.88
N GLU A 74 10.30 -11.43 -7.20
CA GLU A 74 10.98 -12.44 -8.01
C GLU A 74 12.52 -12.31 -7.89
N GLU A 75 13.05 -11.08 -7.98
CA GLU A 75 14.47 -10.79 -7.74
C GLU A 75 14.94 -11.22 -6.33
N LEU A 76 14.06 -11.09 -5.33
CA LEU A 76 14.32 -11.58 -3.97
C LEU A 76 14.28 -13.11 -3.85
N GLY A 77 13.77 -13.82 -4.86
CA GLY A 77 13.67 -15.28 -4.90
C GLY A 77 12.30 -15.85 -4.50
N VAL A 78 11.24 -15.02 -4.45
CA VAL A 78 9.87 -15.53 -4.28
C VAL A 78 9.45 -16.25 -5.55
N ALA A 79 9.14 -17.54 -5.45
CA ALA A 79 8.77 -18.35 -6.59
C ALA A 79 7.46 -17.85 -7.24
N ARG A 80 7.47 -17.53 -8.55
CA ARG A 80 6.28 -17.09 -9.31
C ARG A 80 5.08 -18.05 -9.16
N GLY A 81 5.35 -19.32 -8.88
CA GLY A 81 4.32 -20.34 -8.65
C GLY A 81 3.54 -20.19 -7.35
N CYS A 82 3.88 -19.25 -6.44
CA CYS A 82 3.19 -19.11 -5.16
C CYS A 82 1.91 -18.26 -5.21
N TYR A 83 1.64 -17.53 -6.28
CA TYR A 83 0.44 -16.69 -6.42
C TYR A 83 -0.15 -16.72 -7.83
N ASP A 84 -1.41 -16.33 -7.95
CA ASP A 84 -2.15 -16.21 -9.22
C ASP A 84 -2.10 -14.78 -9.74
N SER A 85 -2.36 -13.82 -8.87
CA SER A 85 -2.34 -12.40 -9.18
C SER A 85 -1.80 -11.58 -8.01
N ILE A 86 -1.48 -10.33 -8.29
CA ILE A 86 -1.06 -9.34 -7.31
C ILE A 86 -1.86 -8.06 -7.50
N VAL A 87 -2.34 -7.47 -6.40
CA VAL A 87 -3.03 -6.19 -6.34
C VAL A 87 -2.30 -5.31 -5.34
N THR A 88 -2.00 -4.09 -5.73
CA THR A 88 -1.31 -3.14 -4.87
C THR A 88 -2.13 -1.88 -4.63
N SER A 89 -1.83 -1.18 -3.55
CA SER A 89 -2.34 0.17 -3.33
C SER A 89 -1.97 1.10 -4.49
N GLY A 90 -0.81 0.87 -5.13
CA GLY A 90 -0.40 1.58 -6.33
C GLY A 90 -1.34 1.38 -7.51
N ASP A 91 -1.79 0.13 -7.78
CA ASP A 91 -2.74 -0.15 -8.85
C ASP A 91 -4.06 0.57 -8.62
N VAL A 92 -4.59 0.49 -7.39
CA VAL A 92 -5.82 1.19 -6.98
C VAL A 92 -5.68 2.70 -7.10
N THR A 93 -4.56 3.25 -6.63
CA THR A 93 -4.29 4.70 -6.74
C THR A 93 -4.24 5.13 -8.20
N ARG A 94 -3.61 4.34 -9.08
CA ARG A 94 -3.58 4.62 -10.53
C ARG A 94 -4.98 4.64 -11.14
N ALA A 95 -5.85 3.71 -10.75
CA ALA A 95 -7.25 3.69 -11.19
C ALA A 95 -7.98 4.98 -10.75
N LEU A 96 -7.87 5.34 -9.47
CA LEU A 96 -8.46 6.58 -8.93
C LEU A 96 -7.94 7.85 -9.60
N VAL A 97 -6.64 7.90 -9.91
CA VAL A 97 -6.00 9.01 -10.62
C VAL A 97 -6.48 9.08 -12.07
N SER A 98 -6.66 7.92 -12.74
CA SER A 98 -7.10 7.87 -14.14
C SER A 98 -8.49 8.48 -14.35
N GLU A 99 -9.35 8.43 -13.35
CA GLU A 99 -10.68 9.04 -13.35
C GLU A 99 -10.64 10.57 -13.16
N ARG A 100 -9.49 11.10 -12.78
CA ARG A 100 -9.30 12.51 -12.37
C ARG A 100 -8.18 13.23 -13.11
N VAL A 101 -7.75 12.72 -14.27
CA VAL A 101 -6.61 13.27 -15.04
C VAL A 101 -6.80 14.73 -15.48
N SER A 102 -8.02 15.24 -15.49
CA SER A 102 -8.30 16.66 -15.76
C SER A 102 -8.01 17.59 -14.57
N ASP A 103 -7.88 17.05 -13.36
CA ASP A 103 -7.58 17.84 -12.18
C ASP A 103 -6.07 18.14 -12.12
N PRO A 104 -5.64 19.42 -12.00
CA PRO A 104 -4.25 19.71 -11.72
C PRO A 104 -3.80 19.07 -10.40
N MET A 105 -2.75 18.26 -10.43
CA MET A 105 -2.33 17.43 -9.30
C MET A 105 -0.98 17.89 -8.73
N PHE A 106 -0.85 17.75 -7.41
CA PHE A 106 0.44 17.87 -6.73
C PHE A 106 0.83 16.51 -6.16
N HIS A 107 2.03 16.06 -6.47
CA HIS A 107 2.58 14.81 -5.94
C HIS A 107 3.41 15.08 -4.69
N ILE A 108 3.05 14.42 -3.59
CA ILE A 108 3.87 14.31 -2.38
C ILE A 108 4.42 12.89 -2.36
N GLY A 109 5.73 12.78 -2.54
CA GLY A 109 6.42 11.50 -2.58
C GLY A 109 7.80 11.62 -3.21
N PRO A 110 8.66 10.61 -3.06
CA PRO A 110 10.01 10.62 -3.56
C PRO A 110 10.05 10.52 -5.10
N GLU A 111 11.12 11.03 -5.70
CA GLU A 111 11.31 11.00 -7.16
C GLU A 111 11.25 9.58 -7.75
N ARG A 112 11.69 8.57 -6.99
CA ARG A 112 11.61 7.16 -7.40
C ARG A 112 10.19 6.67 -7.67
N ASP A 113 9.18 7.37 -7.15
CA ASP A 113 7.77 7.03 -7.34
C ASP A 113 7.15 7.71 -8.59
N LEU A 114 7.88 8.59 -9.30
CA LEU A 114 7.36 9.24 -10.50
C LEU A 114 7.00 8.25 -11.62
N GLY A 115 7.68 7.10 -11.70
CA GLY A 115 7.30 6.00 -12.58
C GLY A 115 5.90 5.45 -12.35
N PHE A 116 5.30 5.71 -11.18
CA PHE A 116 3.91 5.42 -10.88
C PHE A 116 2.93 6.08 -11.87
N PHE A 117 3.28 7.24 -12.41
CA PHE A 117 2.41 8.03 -13.30
C PHE A 117 2.61 7.70 -14.78
N GLU A 118 3.53 6.81 -15.13
CA GLU A 118 3.77 6.43 -16.54
C GLU A 118 2.49 5.92 -17.20
N GLY A 119 2.21 6.44 -18.41
CA GLY A 119 1.01 6.11 -19.17
C GLY A 119 -0.28 6.81 -18.70
N LEU A 120 -0.22 7.62 -17.64
CA LEU A 120 -1.33 8.48 -17.22
C LEU A 120 -1.10 9.90 -17.74
N SER A 121 -2.13 10.51 -18.35
CA SER A 121 -2.09 11.90 -18.83
C SER A 121 -2.28 12.91 -17.69
N VAL A 122 -1.44 12.84 -16.66
CA VAL A 122 -1.54 13.67 -15.45
C VAL A 122 -1.00 15.08 -15.70
N GLN A 123 -1.69 16.09 -15.18
CA GLN A 123 -1.23 17.47 -15.19
C GLN A 123 -0.64 17.82 -13.83
N PHE A 124 0.69 17.75 -13.71
CA PHE A 124 1.37 18.24 -12.51
C PHE A 124 1.38 19.76 -12.43
N THR A 125 1.21 20.28 -11.23
CA THR A 125 1.19 21.72 -11.00
C THR A 125 1.83 22.09 -9.66
N SER A 126 1.92 23.38 -9.39
CA SER A 126 2.43 23.90 -8.11
C SER A 126 1.47 23.62 -6.95
N GLU A 127 1.97 23.66 -5.72
CA GLU A 127 1.14 23.55 -4.51
C GLU A 127 -0.06 24.50 -4.54
N LYS A 128 0.13 25.73 -5.07
CA LYS A 128 -0.90 26.79 -5.07
C LYS A 128 -2.07 26.51 -6.02
N GLU A 129 -1.83 25.77 -7.08
CA GLU A 129 -2.79 25.55 -8.17
C GLU A 129 -3.43 24.17 -8.11
N ALA A 130 -2.86 23.26 -7.34
CA ALA A 130 -3.35 21.89 -7.24
C ALA A 130 -4.79 21.82 -6.75
N LYS A 131 -5.55 20.92 -7.37
CA LYS A 131 -6.92 20.54 -7.01
C LYS A 131 -7.02 19.13 -6.46
N LEU A 132 -5.93 18.37 -6.52
CA LEU A 132 -5.81 17.02 -6.00
C LEU A 132 -4.38 16.79 -5.53
N ILE A 133 -4.22 16.15 -4.37
CA ILE A 133 -2.95 15.68 -3.84
C ILE A 133 -2.87 14.17 -4.08
N ILE A 134 -1.75 13.71 -4.67
CA ILE A 134 -1.40 12.28 -4.71
C ILE A 134 -0.23 12.09 -3.77
N CYS A 135 -0.44 11.36 -2.68
CA CYS A 135 0.60 11.11 -1.67
C CYS A 135 1.05 9.64 -1.75
N THR A 136 2.31 9.41 -2.15
CA THR A 136 2.95 8.09 -2.19
C THR A 136 3.96 7.88 -1.08
N GLY A 137 4.38 8.96 -0.40
CA GLY A 137 5.37 8.96 0.67
C GLY A 137 5.80 10.36 1.07
N LEU A 138 6.90 10.47 1.80
CA LEU A 138 7.63 11.70 2.02
C LEU A 138 8.52 11.97 0.79
N PHE A 139 9.00 13.19 0.59
CA PHE A 139 9.96 13.50 -0.48
C PHE A 139 11.28 12.77 -0.25
N ASP A 140 11.75 12.79 0.99
CA ASP A 140 12.91 12.02 1.45
C ASP A 140 12.57 11.28 2.75
N ASP A 141 12.22 9.99 2.63
CA ASP A 141 11.86 9.13 3.77
C ASP A 141 13.07 8.72 4.64
N GLU A 142 14.29 9.11 4.24
CA GLU A 142 15.52 8.87 5.02
C GLU A 142 15.79 9.98 6.04
N THR A 143 15.43 11.22 5.74
CA THR A 143 15.82 12.41 6.51
C THR A 143 14.65 13.22 7.04
N GLU A 144 13.50 13.18 6.37
CA GLU A 144 12.32 13.98 6.74
C GLU A 144 11.42 13.26 7.73
N LYS A 145 10.60 14.05 8.41
CA LYS A 145 9.58 13.59 9.35
C LYS A 145 8.20 14.07 8.91
N PRO A 146 7.12 13.34 9.25
CA PRO A 146 5.76 13.76 8.91
C PRO A 146 5.40 15.17 9.38
N GLU A 147 6.00 15.64 10.50
CA GLU A 147 5.79 16.97 11.06
C GLU A 147 6.29 18.10 10.16
N ASP A 148 7.31 17.85 9.36
CA ASP A 148 7.91 18.84 8.46
C ASP A 148 6.92 19.29 7.37
N TYR A 149 5.88 18.48 7.13
CA TYR A 149 4.83 18.71 6.14
C TYR A 149 3.65 19.55 6.63
N ASP A 150 3.56 19.86 7.94
CA ASP A 150 2.38 20.52 8.52
C ASP A 150 2.08 21.87 7.86
N GLY A 151 3.12 22.62 7.52
CA GLY A 151 2.98 23.91 6.83
C GLY A 151 2.35 23.78 5.44
N MET A 152 2.84 22.82 4.63
CA MET A 152 2.33 22.50 3.30
C MET A 152 0.90 21.95 3.40
N LEU A 153 0.67 20.96 4.27
CA LEU A 153 -0.66 20.35 4.46
C LEU A 153 -1.70 21.38 4.90
N SER A 154 -1.33 22.34 5.78
CA SER A 154 -2.22 23.43 6.19
C SER A 154 -2.62 24.34 5.04
N GLN A 155 -1.71 24.61 4.09
CA GLN A 155 -2.03 25.41 2.90
C GLN A 155 -3.01 24.69 1.98
N PHE A 156 -2.87 23.37 1.79
CA PHE A 156 -3.83 22.55 1.06
C PHE A 156 -5.16 22.48 1.81
N ALA A 157 -5.14 22.33 3.14
CA ALA A 157 -6.33 22.25 3.97
C ALA A 157 -7.17 23.53 3.90
N ALA A 158 -6.53 24.70 3.91
CA ALA A 158 -7.21 25.99 3.76
C ALA A 158 -8.01 26.11 2.46
N ARG A 159 -7.59 25.38 1.39
CA ARG A 159 -8.27 25.31 0.10
C ARG A 159 -9.15 24.07 -0.07
N LYS A 160 -9.20 23.20 0.95
CA LYS A 160 -9.97 21.95 0.95
C LYS A 160 -9.59 21.01 -0.22
N VAL A 161 -8.32 20.94 -0.55
CA VAL A 161 -7.83 20.06 -1.63
C VAL A 161 -7.93 18.60 -1.18
N PRO A 162 -8.62 17.70 -1.89
CA PRO A 162 -8.67 16.29 -1.51
C PRO A 162 -7.32 15.61 -1.71
N MET A 163 -7.09 14.51 -0.97
CA MET A 163 -5.88 13.69 -1.08
C MET A 163 -6.24 12.25 -1.43
N ILE A 164 -5.48 11.65 -2.34
CA ILE A 164 -5.41 10.19 -2.53
C ILE A 164 -4.10 9.71 -1.90
N CYS A 165 -4.21 8.82 -0.93
CA CYS A 165 -3.08 8.20 -0.24
C CYS A 165 -2.78 6.84 -0.87
N GLY A 166 -1.63 6.73 -1.52
CA GLY A 166 -1.16 5.55 -2.26
C GLY A 166 -0.53 4.47 -1.38
N ASN A 167 -0.31 4.73 -0.10
CA ASN A 167 0.16 3.76 0.90
C ASN A 167 -0.41 4.12 2.27
N PRO A 168 -1.48 3.46 2.75
CA PRO A 168 -2.10 3.76 4.04
C PRO A 168 -1.27 3.42 5.27
N ASP A 169 -0.17 2.67 5.14
CA ASP A 169 0.69 2.36 6.27
C ASP A 169 1.27 3.66 6.84
N ILE A 170 1.31 3.76 8.17
CA ILE A 170 1.89 4.91 8.85
C ILE A 170 3.41 4.80 8.83
N VAL A 171 3.91 3.59 9.07
CA VAL A 171 5.34 3.27 9.08
C VAL A 171 5.56 1.88 8.47
N VAL A 172 6.76 1.63 8.00
CA VAL A 172 7.23 0.31 7.54
C VAL A 172 8.60 0.03 8.14
N GLU A 173 8.86 -1.23 8.46
CA GLU A 173 10.21 -1.69 8.78
C GLU A 173 11.01 -1.88 7.50
N ARG A 174 12.17 -1.22 7.41
CA ARG A 174 13.14 -1.37 6.33
C ARG A 174 14.48 -1.76 6.93
N GLY A 175 14.76 -3.06 6.99
CA GLY A 175 15.86 -3.61 7.78
C GLY A 175 15.65 -3.31 9.27
N ASP A 176 16.62 -2.66 9.89
CA ASP A 176 16.58 -2.29 11.31
C ASP A 176 15.97 -0.88 11.58
N ARG A 177 15.38 -0.26 10.56
CA ARG A 177 14.85 1.10 10.65
C ARG A 177 13.33 1.11 10.44
N ILE A 178 12.66 1.96 11.19
CA ILE A 178 11.25 2.31 10.98
C ILE A 178 11.21 3.58 10.14
N VAL A 179 10.52 3.51 9.00
CA VAL A 179 10.44 4.57 8.01
C VAL A 179 8.98 5.02 7.86
N PRO A 180 8.68 6.33 7.91
CA PRO A 180 7.33 6.82 7.71
C PRO A 180 6.86 6.60 6.28
N CYS A 181 5.56 6.29 6.13
CA CYS A 181 4.89 6.10 4.85
C CYS A 181 3.88 7.22 4.57
N ALA A 182 3.25 7.19 3.40
CA ALA A 182 2.24 8.18 3.02
C ALA A 182 1.06 8.27 4.01
N GLY A 183 0.70 7.15 4.65
CA GLY A 183 -0.33 7.10 5.67
C GLY A 183 -0.08 8.04 6.84
N ALA A 184 1.18 8.27 7.21
CA ALA A 184 1.53 9.24 8.26
C ALA A 184 1.10 10.67 7.90
N LEU A 185 1.30 11.08 6.64
CA LEU A 185 0.85 12.37 6.12
C LEU A 185 -0.67 12.42 5.96
N ALA A 186 -1.27 11.33 5.48
CA ALA A 186 -2.70 11.19 5.29
C ALA A 186 -3.48 11.32 6.61
N VAL A 187 -3.01 10.72 7.70
CA VAL A 187 -3.60 10.85 9.04
C VAL A 187 -3.52 12.29 9.54
N ARG A 188 -2.38 12.95 9.37
CA ARG A 188 -2.21 14.37 9.73
C ARG A 188 -3.16 15.26 8.95
N TYR A 189 -3.29 15.01 7.66
CA TYR A 189 -4.19 15.77 6.78
C TYR A 189 -5.67 15.56 7.13
N ALA A 190 -6.07 14.31 7.40
CA ALA A 190 -7.42 13.99 7.87
C ALA A 190 -7.73 14.64 9.22
N ALA A 191 -6.74 14.75 10.14
CA ALA A 191 -6.89 15.44 11.43
C ALA A 191 -7.15 16.95 11.27
N MET A 192 -6.77 17.54 10.12
CA MET A 192 -7.12 18.92 9.74
C MET A 192 -8.55 19.02 9.15
N GLY A 193 -9.35 17.95 9.21
CA GLY A 193 -10.72 17.90 8.71
C GLY A 193 -10.83 17.73 7.19
N GLN A 194 -9.79 17.24 6.54
CA GLN A 194 -9.75 17.12 5.09
C GLN A 194 -10.14 15.74 4.59
N TYR A 195 -10.62 15.68 3.35
CA TYR A 195 -11.03 14.45 2.72
C TYR A 195 -9.81 13.69 2.16
N VAL A 196 -9.64 12.46 2.60
CA VAL A 196 -8.56 11.55 2.19
C VAL A 196 -9.16 10.23 1.69
N ILE A 197 -8.81 9.83 0.47
CA ILE A 197 -9.09 8.50 -0.06
C ILE A 197 -7.87 7.63 0.22
N GLN A 198 -8.07 6.57 0.99
CA GLN A 198 -7.04 5.57 1.28
C GLN A 198 -7.14 4.43 0.27
N ALA A 199 -6.13 4.24 -0.57
CA ALA A 199 -6.18 3.29 -1.68
C ALA A 199 -5.86 1.83 -1.29
N GLY A 200 -5.25 1.61 -0.11
CA GLY A 200 -4.77 0.28 0.32
C GLY A 200 -5.52 -0.31 1.50
N LYS A 201 -5.02 -1.44 2.00
CA LYS A 201 -5.53 -2.13 3.19
C LYS A 201 -5.51 -1.21 4.42
N PRO A 202 -6.49 -1.25 5.33
CA PRO A 202 -7.69 -2.08 5.33
C PRO A 202 -8.90 -1.44 4.64
N TYR A 203 -8.71 -0.42 3.82
CA TYR A 203 -9.77 0.39 3.23
C TYR A 203 -10.42 -0.30 2.01
N PRO A 204 -11.72 -0.03 1.75
CA PRO A 204 -12.49 -0.73 0.72
C PRO A 204 -11.88 -0.73 -0.69
N PRO A 205 -11.29 0.37 -1.21
CA PRO A 205 -10.90 0.43 -2.62
C PRO A 205 -9.97 -0.69 -3.10
N ILE A 206 -9.14 -1.28 -2.21
CA ILE A 206 -8.21 -2.35 -2.61
C ILE A 206 -8.91 -3.72 -2.70
N TYR A 207 -10.15 -3.84 -2.26
CA TYR A 207 -10.93 -5.08 -2.27
C TYR A 207 -12.06 -5.06 -3.32
N GLU A 208 -12.26 -3.96 -4.02
CA GLU A 208 -13.25 -3.73 -5.08
C GLU A 208 -12.64 -3.98 -6.46
#